data_69a1514348cae55c474fb943f7ed4e9f
#
_entry.id   69a1514348cae55c474fb943f7ed4e9f
#
_cell.length_a   1.000
_cell.length_b   1.000
_cell.length_c   1.000
_cell.angle_alpha   90.00
_cell.angle_beta   90.00
_cell.angle_gamma   90.00
#
_symmetry.space_group_name_H-M   'P 1'
#
loop_
_entity.id
_entity.type
_entity.pdbx_description
1 polymer ?
#
loop_
_entity_poly.entity_id
_entity_poly.type
_entity_poly.pdbx_seq_one_letter_code
_entity_poly.pdbx_strand_id
1 'polypeptide(L)'
;MKRILFVFLFPLLIFSQKSDLKFYEVFSKSQNSKVSCYRIPSIITTDKGTIIAAVDERVFSCNDLKSNRDINIVIRTSNDEGKSWSSINRLVDYPFGESASDPSMIFDKKTKQIYLFYNYMNLEKDKDVYYLKYVTSLDNGITWSQPIDITNQISKPEWKNDFKFITSGRGFQTRDGALLHCLVNLQNGTHVFGSNDHGKTWYIADAPISLGDESKIVELNDGSWLVNSRVNNKGIRYSHISKNQGKSWTTRPEINLIDPGCNASLVKYDYGNYINSDLLLLSNINNQSTREEIVIRHSLNGGETWSEPRIIYAGSAAYSSMTVLNNGEIGLLFERDNYSKNVFTKFSLHWLMNN
;
A
#
# COMPACT_ATOMS: atom_id res chain seq x y z
N MET A 1 2.31 -60.14 -35.82
CA MET A 1 3.28 -59.11 -35.49
C MET A 1 2.57 -58.13 -34.51
N LYS A 2 2.87 -58.20 -33.20
CA LYS A 2 2.34 -57.26 -32.19
C LYS A 2 3.31 -56.08 -32.13
N ARG A 3 2.81 -54.87 -32.44
CA ARG A 3 3.57 -53.62 -32.27
C ARG A 3 3.44 -53.20 -30.78
N ILE A 4 4.58 -53.17 -30.09
CA ILE A 4 4.69 -52.63 -28.73
C ILE A 4 4.91 -51.11 -28.86
N LEU A 5 3.97 -50.32 -28.37
CA LEU A 5 4.06 -48.86 -28.30
C LEU A 5 4.80 -48.50 -26.98
N PHE A 6 6.03 -47.99 -27.11
CA PHE A 6 6.77 -47.43 -25.98
C PHE A 6 6.31 -46.01 -25.76
N VAL A 7 5.58 -45.77 -24.66
CA VAL A 7 5.24 -44.42 -24.17
C VAL A 7 6.41 -43.95 -23.31
N PHE A 8 7.18 -43.00 -23.82
CA PHE A 8 8.18 -42.29 -23.03
C PHE A 8 7.48 -41.24 -22.14
N LEU A 9 7.33 -41.54 -20.86
CA LEU A 9 6.99 -40.55 -19.85
C LEU A 9 8.25 -39.69 -19.55
N PHE A 10 8.29 -38.49 -20.12
CA PHE A 10 9.23 -37.48 -19.67
C PHE A 10 8.78 -36.95 -18.29
N PRO A 11 9.62 -37.02 -17.24
CA PRO A 11 9.29 -36.33 -15.97
C PRO A 11 9.34 -34.84 -16.23
N LEU A 12 8.22 -34.17 -16.04
CA LEU A 12 8.16 -32.71 -15.89
C LEU A 12 8.94 -32.34 -14.62
N LEU A 13 10.19 -31.97 -14.79
CA LEU A 13 10.97 -31.29 -13.74
C LEU A 13 10.35 -29.91 -13.53
N ILE A 14 9.46 -29.81 -12.57
CA ILE A 14 9.02 -28.51 -12.02
C ILE A 14 10.24 -27.93 -11.31
N PHE A 15 10.99 -27.08 -11.99
CA PHE A 15 11.97 -26.21 -11.36
C PHE A 15 11.20 -25.21 -10.50
N SER A 16 11.06 -25.51 -9.23
CA SER A 16 10.74 -24.50 -8.23
C SER A 16 11.87 -23.47 -8.27
N GLN A 17 11.63 -22.34 -8.91
CA GLN A 17 12.56 -21.23 -8.94
C GLN A 17 12.65 -20.66 -7.51
N LYS A 18 13.65 -21.13 -6.77
CA LYS A 18 13.98 -20.59 -5.45
C LYS A 18 14.33 -19.12 -5.67
N SER A 19 13.50 -18.21 -5.21
CA SER A 19 13.84 -16.79 -5.26
C SER A 19 15.07 -16.56 -4.39
N ASP A 20 16.17 -16.08 -4.98
CA ASP A 20 17.38 -15.69 -4.24
C ASP A 20 17.17 -14.41 -3.40
N LEU A 21 15.91 -14.02 -3.13
CA LEU A 21 15.55 -12.84 -2.38
C LEU A 21 15.85 -13.03 -0.90
N LYS A 22 16.52 -12.04 -0.32
CA LYS A 22 16.71 -11.95 1.14
C LYS A 22 15.52 -11.24 1.77
N PHE A 23 15.03 -11.80 2.86
CA PHE A 23 13.93 -11.24 3.65
C PHE A 23 14.45 -10.76 4.99
N TYR A 24 14.11 -9.52 5.34
CA TYR A 24 14.49 -8.90 6.60
C TYR A 24 13.22 -8.71 7.44
N GLU A 25 13.20 -9.26 8.65
CA GLU A 25 12.09 -9.07 9.57
C GLU A 25 12.12 -7.64 10.12
N VAL A 26 11.06 -6.87 9.83
CA VAL A 26 10.94 -5.47 10.26
C VAL A 26 10.10 -5.37 11.51
N PHE A 27 8.89 -5.95 11.50
CA PHE A 27 8.02 -6.01 12.67
C PHE A 27 7.57 -7.45 12.89
N SER A 28 7.62 -7.90 14.13
CA SER A 28 7.23 -9.26 14.49
C SER A 28 6.63 -9.31 15.89
N LYS A 29 5.59 -10.11 16.06
CA LYS A 29 5.00 -10.41 17.37
C LYS A 29 6.04 -10.94 18.37
N SER A 30 7.08 -11.61 17.90
CA SER A 30 8.16 -12.12 18.76
C SER A 30 8.96 -11.01 19.44
N GLN A 31 8.95 -9.79 18.92
CA GLN A 31 9.68 -8.64 19.46
C GLN A 31 9.00 -8.01 20.68
N ASN A 32 7.67 -8.22 20.85
CA ASN A 32 6.92 -7.69 21.99
C ASN A 32 5.72 -8.60 22.31
N SER A 33 5.80 -9.34 23.40
CA SER A 33 4.76 -10.28 23.83
C SER A 33 3.42 -9.63 24.22
N LYS A 34 3.40 -8.32 24.46
CA LYS A 34 2.16 -7.56 24.76
C LYS A 34 1.39 -7.19 23.51
N VAL A 35 1.99 -7.30 22.33
CA VAL A 35 1.37 -6.96 21.04
C VAL A 35 0.77 -8.22 20.44
N SER A 36 -0.49 -8.14 20.04
CA SER A 36 -1.20 -9.25 19.40
C SER A 36 -0.72 -9.48 17.98
N CYS A 37 -0.54 -8.41 17.19
CA CYS A 37 0.07 -8.45 15.87
C CYS A 37 0.47 -7.05 15.39
N TYR A 38 1.39 -7.02 14.41
CA TYR A 38 1.73 -5.85 13.60
C TYR A 38 1.12 -6.00 12.22
N ARG A 39 0.27 -5.06 11.81
CA ARG A 39 -0.48 -5.15 10.57
C ARG A 39 -0.38 -3.88 9.73
N ILE A 40 -0.86 -3.96 8.49
CA ILE A 40 -1.12 -2.81 7.62
C ILE A 40 0.17 -2.03 7.26
N PRO A 41 1.00 -2.59 6.37
CA PRO A 41 2.29 -2.00 6.03
C PRO A 41 2.17 -0.74 5.17
N SER A 42 3.00 0.25 5.50
CA SER A 42 3.30 1.43 4.69
C SER A 42 4.82 1.60 4.61
N ILE A 43 5.35 1.98 3.44
CA ILE A 43 6.78 2.21 3.26
C ILE A 43 7.03 3.33 2.25
N ILE A 44 7.99 4.20 2.56
CA ILE A 44 8.53 5.21 1.65
C ILE A 44 10.05 5.27 1.72
N THR A 45 10.65 5.86 0.70
CA THR A 45 12.07 6.26 0.69
C THR A 45 12.15 7.77 0.50
N THR A 46 12.93 8.44 1.34
CA THR A 46 13.20 9.87 1.22
C THR A 46 14.31 10.15 0.21
N ASP A 47 14.50 11.41 -0.19
CA ASP A 47 15.59 11.82 -1.09
C ASP A 47 17.00 11.61 -0.50
N LYS A 48 17.12 11.51 0.83
CA LYS A 48 18.38 11.15 1.51
C LYS A 48 18.63 9.65 1.59
N GLY A 49 17.70 8.82 1.05
CA GLY A 49 17.82 7.36 1.06
C GLY A 49 17.33 6.70 2.36
N THR A 50 16.81 7.47 3.32
CA THR A 50 16.18 6.88 4.51
C THR A 50 14.89 6.17 4.09
N ILE A 51 14.79 4.90 4.42
CA ILE A 51 13.56 4.11 4.27
C ILE A 51 12.80 4.21 5.59
N ILE A 52 11.51 4.56 5.52
CA ILE A 52 10.61 4.61 6.67
C ILE A 52 9.52 3.57 6.46
N ALA A 53 9.40 2.63 7.39
CA ALA A 53 8.35 1.63 7.46
C ALA A 53 7.40 1.96 8.60
N ALA A 54 6.09 1.90 8.36
CA ALA A 54 5.06 2.11 9.37
C ALA A 54 4.04 0.97 9.34
N VAL A 55 3.50 0.62 10.51
CA VAL A 55 2.45 -0.41 10.67
C VAL A 55 1.54 -0.07 11.85
N ASP A 56 0.37 -0.71 11.90
CA ASP A 56 -0.41 -0.83 13.13
C ASP A 56 0.30 -1.71 14.15
N GLU A 57 0.43 -1.24 15.38
CA GLU A 57 0.72 -2.06 16.55
C GLU A 57 -0.60 -2.36 17.27
N ARG A 58 -1.12 -3.57 17.13
CA ARG A 58 -2.41 -4.01 17.70
C ARG A 58 -2.19 -4.73 19.01
N VAL A 59 -2.57 -4.11 20.12
CA VAL A 59 -2.16 -4.56 21.46
C VAL A 59 -3.00 -5.71 22.00
N PHE A 60 -4.31 -5.58 22.10
CA PHE A 60 -5.18 -6.58 22.75
C PHE A 60 -5.72 -7.65 21.82
N SER A 61 -5.86 -7.34 20.54
CA SER A 61 -6.37 -8.26 19.53
C SER A 61 -5.84 -7.89 18.17
N CYS A 62 -5.95 -8.77 17.17
CA CYS A 62 -5.65 -8.41 15.78
C CYS A 62 -6.84 -7.82 15.02
N ASN A 63 -7.93 -7.49 15.71
CA ASN A 63 -9.12 -6.87 15.12
C ASN A 63 -8.81 -5.49 14.55
N ASP A 64 -9.63 -5.07 13.59
CA ASP A 64 -9.53 -3.75 12.96
C ASP A 64 -10.09 -2.64 13.86
N LEU A 65 -9.91 -1.38 13.45
CA LEU A 65 -10.17 -0.15 14.19
C LEU A 65 -11.52 -0.13 14.93
N LYS A 66 -12.60 -0.59 14.29
CA LYS A 66 -13.95 -0.61 14.89
C LYS A 66 -14.12 -1.44 16.17
N SER A 67 -13.24 -2.39 16.40
CA SER A 67 -13.38 -3.38 17.47
C SER A 67 -12.09 -3.62 18.28
N ASN A 68 -11.07 -2.82 18.06
CA ASN A 68 -9.85 -2.84 18.85
C ASN A 68 -9.66 -1.50 19.57
N ARG A 69 -9.52 -1.56 20.89
CA ARG A 69 -9.47 -0.40 21.79
C ARG A 69 -8.05 0.15 22.00
N ASP A 70 -7.05 -0.46 21.35
CA ASP A 70 -5.65 -0.07 21.49
C ASP A 70 -4.89 -0.48 20.21
N ILE A 71 -4.91 0.42 19.24
CA ILE A 71 -4.09 0.34 18.03
C ILE A 71 -3.24 1.60 17.96
N ASN A 72 -1.93 1.42 17.84
CA ASN A 72 -0.96 2.49 17.73
C ASN A 72 -0.31 2.47 16.36
N ILE A 73 0.18 3.60 15.88
CA ILE A 73 1.04 3.64 14.70
C ILE A 73 2.50 3.61 15.15
N VAL A 74 3.23 2.60 14.70
CA VAL A 74 4.65 2.46 14.97
C VAL A 74 5.47 2.56 13.70
N ILE A 75 6.68 3.10 13.82
CA ILE A 75 7.62 3.24 12.71
C ILE A 75 8.97 2.63 13.03
N ARG A 76 9.69 2.25 11.98
CA ARG A 76 11.13 1.95 11.98
C ARG A 76 11.78 2.61 10.76
N THR A 77 13.05 2.98 10.90
CA THR A 77 13.83 3.57 9.82
C THR A 77 15.04 2.71 9.49
N SER A 78 15.46 2.75 8.22
CA SER A 78 16.70 2.15 7.73
C SER A 78 17.47 3.15 6.89
N ASN A 79 18.80 3.22 7.11
CA ASN A 79 19.73 4.06 6.34
C ASN A 79 20.75 3.22 5.56
N ASP A 80 20.53 1.91 5.45
CA ASP A 80 21.41 0.95 4.78
C ASP A 80 20.65 0.08 3.77
N GLU A 81 19.67 0.70 3.11
CA GLU A 81 18.82 0.06 2.08
C GLU A 81 18.01 -1.13 2.61
N GLY A 82 17.57 -1.07 3.88
CA GLY A 82 16.71 -2.06 4.50
C GLY A 82 17.44 -3.30 5.07
N LYS A 83 18.76 -3.27 5.16
CA LYS A 83 19.53 -4.38 5.75
C LYS A 83 19.42 -4.41 7.28
N SER A 84 19.36 -3.24 7.91
CA SER A 84 19.08 -3.08 9.33
C SER A 84 18.04 -1.99 9.59
N TRP A 85 17.39 -2.08 10.75
CA TRP A 85 16.27 -1.21 11.13
C TRP A 85 16.46 -0.68 12.54
N SER A 86 16.06 0.57 12.77
CA SER A 86 16.05 1.19 14.10
C SER A 86 15.20 0.39 15.08
N SER A 87 15.24 0.71 16.37
CA SER A 87 14.22 0.26 17.33
C SER A 87 12.81 0.71 16.88
N ILE A 88 11.77 0.00 17.35
CA ILE A 88 10.38 0.39 17.14
C ILE A 88 10.14 1.72 17.89
N ASN A 89 9.59 2.70 17.16
CA ASN A 89 9.17 3.98 17.73
C ASN A 89 7.64 4.09 17.58
N ARG A 90 6.91 4.26 18.70
CA ARG A 90 5.49 4.59 18.69
C ARG A 90 5.33 6.05 18.31
N LEU A 91 4.81 6.28 17.12
CA LEU A 91 4.61 7.59 16.58
C LEU A 91 3.27 8.19 16.97
N VAL A 92 2.22 7.38 16.92
CA VAL A 92 0.87 7.76 17.35
C VAL A 92 0.41 6.75 18.38
N ASP A 93 0.17 7.21 19.58
CA ASP A 93 -0.21 6.42 20.75
C ASP A 93 -1.29 7.20 21.52
N TYR A 94 -2.53 6.69 21.50
CA TYR A 94 -3.66 7.29 22.20
C TYR A 94 -3.98 6.50 23.47
N PRO A 95 -4.70 7.10 24.44
CA PRO A 95 -5.17 6.37 25.61
C PRO A 95 -6.04 5.16 25.22
N PHE A 96 -6.06 4.13 26.07
CA PHE A 96 -6.93 2.97 25.90
C PHE A 96 -8.39 3.40 25.68
N GLY A 97 -9.05 2.81 24.69
CA GLY A 97 -10.37 3.21 24.22
C GLY A 97 -10.34 4.09 22.97
N GLU A 98 -9.15 4.55 22.60
CA GLU A 98 -8.89 5.32 21.39
C GLU A 98 -7.87 4.59 20.52
N SER A 99 -8.08 4.56 19.22
CA SER A 99 -7.20 3.79 18.32
C SER A 99 -6.87 4.57 17.05
N ALA A 100 -5.65 4.36 16.54
CA ALA A 100 -5.15 4.86 15.26
C ALA A 100 -4.73 3.68 14.39
N SER A 101 -5.16 3.64 13.12
CA SER A 101 -4.94 2.51 12.22
C SER A 101 -4.72 2.95 10.77
N ASP A 102 -4.25 2.02 9.94
CA ASP A 102 -4.08 2.16 8.49
C ASP A 102 -3.07 3.23 8.08
N PRO A 103 -1.81 3.16 8.55
CA PRO A 103 -0.81 4.14 8.18
C PRO A 103 -0.61 4.20 6.67
N SER A 104 -0.49 5.42 6.15
CA SER A 104 -0.22 5.66 4.75
C SER A 104 0.66 6.88 4.58
N MET A 105 1.67 6.81 3.73
CA MET A 105 2.65 7.88 3.62
C MET A 105 2.72 8.51 2.25
N ILE A 106 3.02 9.82 2.23
CA ILE A 106 3.46 10.56 1.04
C ILE A 106 4.76 11.27 1.41
N PHE A 107 5.77 11.17 0.55
CA PHE A 107 6.94 12.03 0.58
C PHE A 107 6.79 13.11 -0.48
N ASP A 108 6.65 14.36 -0.04
CA ASP A 108 6.65 15.51 -0.93
C ASP A 108 8.08 15.84 -1.36
N LYS A 109 8.43 15.49 -2.59
CA LYS A 109 9.76 15.69 -3.15
C LYS A 109 10.18 17.17 -3.28
N LYS A 110 9.20 18.11 -3.33
CA LYS A 110 9.47 19.56 -3.43
C LYS A 110 9.79 20.17 -2.08
N THR A 111 8.97 19.92 -1.07
CA THR A 111 9.14 20.50 0.28
C THR A 111 10.01 19.64 1.20
N LYS A 112 10.28 18.39 0.81
CA LYS A 112 10.97 17.36 1.60
C LYS A 112 10.17 16.93 2.84
N GLN A 113 8.88 17.24 2.86
CA GLN A 113 7.98 16.90 3.94
C GLN A 113 7.42 15.49 3.77
N ILE A 114 7.39 14.75 4.84
CA ILE A 114 6.71 13.46 4.93
C ILE A 114 5.35 13.70 5.57
N TYR A 115 4.31 13.13 4.96
CA TYR A 115 2.97 13.02 5.51
C TYR A 115 2.74 11.56 5.89
N LEU A 116 2.33 11.28 7.12
CA LEU A 116 1.85 9.98 7.55
C LEU A 116 0.39 10.14 7.97
N PHE A 117 -0.51 9.68 7.12
CA PHE A 117 -1.95 9.64 7.35
C PHE A 117 -2.32 8.40 8.16
N TYR A 118 -3.41 8.52 8.92
CA TYR A 118 -4.04 7.42 9.65
C TYR A 118 -5.50 7.71 9.94
N ASN A 119 -6.25 6.66 10.25
CA ASN A 119 -7.64 6.75 10.67
C ASN A 119 -7.70 6.64 12.18
N TYR A 120 -8.49 7.50 12.83
CA TYR A 120 -8.65 7.54 14.28
C TYR A 120 -10.10 7.30 14.66
N MET A 121 -10.33 6.60 15.75
CA MET A 121 -11.62 6.39 16.35
C MET A 121 -11.52 6.45 17.87
N ASN A 122 -12.46 7.17 18.52
CA ASN A 122 -12.69 7.05 19.94
C ASN A 122 -13.87 6.09 20.18
N LEU A 123 -13.56 4.86 20.58
CA LEU A 123 -14.55 3.79 20.72
C LEU A 123 -15.44 3.96 21.95
N GLU A 124 -15.11 4.86 22.86
CA GLU A 124 -15.88 5.13 24.07
C GLU A 124 -16.85 6.31 23.89
N LYS A 125 -16.41 7.36 23.20
CA LYS A 125 -17.20 8.59 23.05
C LYS A 125 -17.93 8.69 21.71
N ASP A 126 -17.23 8.33 20.62
CA ASP A 126 -17.70 8.51 19.25
C ASP A 126 -17.53 7.21 18.44
N LYS A 127 -18.01 6.11 18.99
CA LYS A 127 -17.95 4.81 18.31
C LYS A 127 -18.58 4.92 16.91
N ASP A 128 -17.93 4.29 15.93
CA ASP A 128 -18.31 4.28 14.51
C ASP A 128 -18.12 5.64 13.78
N VAL A 129 -17.51 6.64 14.42
CA VAL A 129 -17.09 7.88 13.76
C VAL A 129 -15.59 7.78 13.41
N TYR A 130 -15.29 7.89 12.12
CA TYR A 130 -13.92 7.88 11.62
C TYR A 130 -13.42 9.31 11.46
N TYR A 131 -12.31 9.60 12.15
CA TYR A 131 -11.57 10.85 11.99
C TYR A 131 -10.32 10.57 11.14
N LEU A 132 -10.08 11.44 10.16
CA LEU A 132 -9.03 11.31 9.14
C LEU A 132 -7.92 12.29 9.51
N LYS A 133 -6.77 11.77 9.92
CA LYS A 133 -5.69 12.57 10.49
C LYS A 133 -4.35 12.28 9.82
N TYR A 134 -3.40 13.17 10.03
CA TYR A 134 -2.01 12.94 9.69
C TYR A 134 -1.05 13.61 10.68
N VAL A 135 0.21 13.17 10.65
CA VAL A 135 1.38 13.83 11.23
C VAL A 135 2.41 14.08 10.15
N THR A 136 3.30 15.05 10.35
CA THR A 136 4.35 15.39 9.37
C THR A 136 5.73 15.38 9.95
N SER A 137 6.75 15.15 9.09
CA SER A 137 8.17 15.28 9.43
C SER A 137 8.89 16.07 8.34
N LEU A 138 9.83 16.95 8.74
CA LEU A 138 10.72 17.71 7.85
C LEU A 138 12.19 17.25 7.94
N ASP A 139 12.48 16.29 8.78
CA ASP A 139 13.84 15.83 9.12
C ASP A 139 14.06 14.33 8.87
N ASN A 140 13.43 13.80 7.82
CA ASN A 140 13.48 12.38 7.41
C ASN A 140 12.95 11.39 8.46
N GLY A 141 11.90 11.78 9.18
CA GLY A 141 11.21 10.92 10.13
C GLY A 141 11.84 10.87 11.52
N ILE A 142 12.76 11.80 11.85
CA ILE A 142 13.38 11.90 13.18
C ILE A 142 12.39 12.50 14.17
N THR A 143 11.81 13.66 13.82
CA THR A 143 10.77 14.31 14.61
C THR A 143 9.47 14.48 13.81
N TRP A 144 8.36 14.55 14.52
CA TRP A 144 7.03 14.60 13.92
C TRP A 144 6.15 15.64 14.59
N SER A 145 5.24 16.22 13.82
CA SER A 145 4.26 17.17 14.31
C SER A 145 3.25 16.53 15.25
N GLN A 146 2.48 17.38 15.97
CA GLN A 146 1.22 16.95 16.56
C GLN A 146 0.24 16.50 15.47
N PRO A 147 -0.74 15.62 15.79
CA PRO A 147 -1.79 15.20 14.88
C PRO A 147 -2.60 16.36 14.32
N ILE A 148 -2.86 16.34 13.00
CA ILE A 148 -3.70 17.32 12.30
C ILE A 148 -4.92 16.57 11.75
N ASP A 149 -6.11 17.07 12.11
CA ASP A 149 -7.39 16.52 11.65
C ASP A 149 -7.84 17.21 10.36
N ILE A 150 -8.04 16.42 9.31
CA ILE A 150 -8.51 16.90 7.99
C ILE A 150 -9.89 16.35 7.62
N THR A 151 -10.58 15.72 8.56
CA THR A 151 -11.88 15.06 8.31
C THR A 151 -12.84 16.00 7.59
N ASN A 152 -12.98 17.24 8.04
CA ASN A 152 -13.89 18.22 7.43
C ASN A 152 -13.45 18.73 6.06
N GLN A 153 -12.20 18.51 5.64
CA GLN A 153 -11.71 18.94 4.33
C GLN A 153 -11.94 17.85 3.25
N ILE A 154 -11.90 16.58 3.65
CA ILE A 154 -11.96 15.45 2.72
C ILE A 154 -13.16 14.51 2.96
N SER A 155 -14.09 14.89 3.82
CA SER A 155 -15.32 14.15 4.08
C SER A 155 -16.51 15.12 4.13
N LYS A 156 -17.66 14.69 3.61
CA LYS A 156 -18.89 15.47 3.66
C LYS A 156 -19.57 15.31 5.02
N PRO A 157 -20.30 16.33 5.50
CA PRO A 157 -21.00 16.26 6.80
C PRO A 157 -21.97 15.06 6.91
N GLU A 158 -22.68 14.74 5.82
CA GLU A 158 -23.61 13.61 5.76
C GLU A 158 -22.92 12.24 5.88
N TRP A 159 -21.61 12.17 5.69
CA TRP A 159 -20.82 10.94 5.84
C TRP A 159 -20.30 10.71 7.26
N LYS A 160 -20.76 11.48 8.24
CA LYS A 160 -20.23 11.42 9.61
C LYS A 160 -20.15 9.99 10.15
N ASN A 161 -21.20 9.20 9.96
CA ASN A 161 -21.30 7.83 10.48
C ASN A 161 -21.03 6.75 9.43
N ASP A 162 -20.60 7.13 8.21
CA ASP A 162 -20.25 6.17 7.18
C ASP A 162 -18.97 5.42 7.55
N PHE A 163 -18.91 4.16 7.11
CA PHE A 163 -17.66 3.41 7.14
C PHE A 163 -16.71 4.00 6.09
N LYS A 164 -15.82 4.87 6.54
CA LYS A 164 -14.85 5.55 5.68
C LYS A 164 -13.46 5.56 6.29
N PHE A 165 -12.45 5.48 5.44
CA PHE A 165 -11.05 5.51 5.88
C PHE A 165 -10.09 5.91 4.76
N ILE A 166 -8.98 6.54 5.09
CA ILE A 166 -7.86 6.74 4.18
C ILE A 166 -7.21 5.38 3.96
N THR A 167 -7.05 4.99 2.70
CA THR A 167 -6.41 3.73 2.31
C THR A 167 -4.97 3.67 2.82
N SER A 168 -4.61 2.56 3.46
CA SER A 168 -3.26 2.31 3.96
C SER A 168 -2.21 2.15 2.86
N GLY A 169 -0.94 2.27 3.20
CA GLY A 169 0.21 2.06 2.32
C GLY A 169 0.83 3.37 1.84
N ARG A 170 0.40 3.91 0.71
CA ARG A 170 0.96 5.17 0.21
C ARG A 170 0.02 5.93 -0.71
N GLY A 171 0.16 7.27 -0.70
CA GLY A 171 -0.33 8.13 -1.75
C GLY A 171 0.73 8.43 -2.82
N PHE A 172 0.49 9.45 -3.63
CA PHE A 172 1.28 9.79 -4.80
C PHE A 172 1.49 11.31 -4.90
N GLN A 173 2.64 11.73 -5.44
CA GLN A 173 2.89 13.12 -5.84
C GLN A 173 2.94 13.21 -7.36
N THR A 174 2.15 14.10 -7.94
CA THR A 174 2.11 14.39 -9.37
C THR A 174 3.35 15.15 -9.85
N ARG A 175 3.55 15.24 -11.16
CA ARG A 175 4.70 15.99 -11.73
C ARG A 175 4.68 17.49 -11.42
N ASP A 176 3.51 18.10 -11.36
CA ASP A 176 3.34 19.50 -10.97
C ASP A 176 3.45 19.72 -9.46
N GLY A 177 3.42 18.64 -8.67
CA GLY A 177 3.67 18.64 -7.23
C GLY A 177 2.43 18.49 -6.37
N ALA A 178 1.24 18.31 -6.95
CA ALA A 178 0.05 17.98 -6.20
C ALA A 178 0.21 16.64 -5.47
N LEU A 179 -0.35 16.55 -4.27
CA LEU A 179 -0.39 15.32 -3.48
C LEU A 179 -1.75 14.65 -3.68
N LEU A 180 -1.77 13.36 -3.99
CA LEU A 180 -2.99 12.59 -4.25
C LEU A 180 -3.06 11.36 -3.35
N HIS A 181 -4.26 11.02 -2.91
CA HIS A 181 -4.52 9.82 -2.11
C HIS A 181 -5.96 9.32 -2.32
N CYS A 182 -6.29 8.14 -1.79
CA CYS A 182 -7.62 7.55 -1.87
C CYS A 182 -8.29 7.48 -0.50
N LEU A 183 -9.57 7.86 -0.46
CA LEU A 183 -10.49 7.74 0.67
C LEU A 183 -11.57 6.73 0.29
N VAL A 184 -11.67 5.66 1.04
CA VAL A 184 -12.75 4.67 0.91
C VAL A 184 -13.97 5.17 1.67
N ASN A 185 -15.15 5.10 1.06
CA ASN A 185 -16.44 5.18 1.72
C ASN A 185 -17.31 4.06 1.13
N LEU A 186 -17.58 3.02 1.91
CA LEU A 186 -18.25 1.82 1.40
C LEU A 186 -19.71 2.06 1.00
N GLN A 187 -20.33 3.15 1.49
CA GLN A 187 -21.70 3.54 1.15
C GLN A 187 -21.74 4.42 -0.12
N ASN A 188 -20.74 5.28 -0.31
CA ASN A 188 -20.73 6.31 -1.34
C ASN A 188 -19.64 6.14 -2.41
N GLY A 189 -18.84 5.07 -2.35
CA GLY A 189 -17.73 4.77 -3.25
C GLY A 189 -16.39 5.31 -2.76
N THR A 190 -15.33 4.92 -3.44
CA THR A 190 -13.97 5.41 -3.17
C THR A 190 -13.77 6.75 -3.87
N HIS A 191 -13.17 7.69 -3.18
CA HIS A 191 -12.84 9.02 -3.68
C HIS A 191 -11.33 9.24 -3.73
N VAL A 192 -10.88 10.04 -4.69
CA VAL A 192 -9.54 10.63 -4.63
C VAL A 192 -9.65 11.92 -3.82
N PHE A 193 -8.70 12.16 -2.94
CA PHE A 193 -8.48 13.45 -2.30
C PHE A 193 -7.04 13.92 -2.54
N GLY A 194 -6.79 15.20 -2.43
CA GLY A 194 -5.47 15.73 -2.71
C GLY A 194 -5.23 17.12 -2.13
N SER A 195 -4.02 17.62 -2.39
CA SER A 195 -3.59 18.97 -2.04
C SER A 195 -2.76 19.55 -3.19
N ASN A 196 -3.08 20.76 -3.60
CA ASN A 196 -2.35 21.50 -4.64
C ASN A 196 -1.34 22.51 -4.05
N ASP A 197 -1.26 22.62 -2.74
CA ASP A 197 -0.48 23.60 -2.00
C ASP A 197 0.44 22.98 -0.94
N HIS A 198 0.91 21.76 -1.23
CA HIS A 198 1.81 21.00 -0.36
C HIS A 198 1.24 20.78 1.04
N GLY A 199 -0.02 20.32 1.11
CA GLY A 199 -0.70 19.91 2.34
C GLY A 199 -1.20 21.04 3.26
N LYS A 200 -1.19 22.30 2.80
CA LYS A 200 -1.79 23.39 3.56
C LYS A 200 -3.32 23.29 3.57
N THR A 201 -3.90 22.93 2.42
CA THR A 201 -5.33 22.63 2.29
C THR A 201 -5.52 21.30 1.54
N TRP A 202 -6.61 20.61 1.83
CA TRP A 202 -6.98 19.35 1.20
C TRP A 202 -8.36 19.46 0.56
N TYR A 203 -8.56 18.78 -0.54
CA TYR A 203 -9.83 18.69 -1.27
C TYR A 203 -10.20 17.25 -1.56
N ILE A 204 -11.47 16.99 -1.81
CA ILE A 204 -11.97 15.71 -2.32
C ILE A 204 -12.39 15.89 -3.77
N ALA A 205 -12.04 14.94 -4.65
CA ALA A 205 -12.45 14.96 -6.04
C ALA A 205 -13.95 14.67 -6.18
N ASP A 206 -14.59 15.27 -7.20
CA ASP A 206 -16.05 15.32 -7.35
C ASP A 206 -16.69 13.94 -7.53
N ALA A 207 -16.12 13.10 -8.40
CA ALA A 207 -16.74 11.83 -8.76
C ALA A 207 -16.22 10.66 -7.94
N PRO A 208 -17.12 9.84 -7.34
CA PRO A 208 -16.75 8.60 -6.71
C PRO A 208 -16.38 7.50 -7.72
N ILE A 209 -15.56 6.57 -7.29
CA ILE A 209 -15.32 5.29 -7.92
C ILE A 209 -16.27 4.26 -7.26
N SER A 210 -17.27 3.82 -8.02
CA SER A 210 -18.34 2.95 -7.48
C SER A 210 -17.88 1.52 -7.17
N LEU A 211 -16.88 1.01 -7.89
CA LEU A 211 -16.29 -0.31 -7.69
C LEU A 211 -14.88 -0.15 -7.14
N GLY A 212 -14.77 0.22 -5.86
CA GLY A 212 -13.49 0.42 -5.22
C GLY A 212 -13.60 0.30 -3.70
N ASP A 213 -12.66 -0.43 -3.13
CA ASP A 213 -12.33 -0.46 -1.72
C ASP A 213 -10.89 0.09 -1.61
N GLU A 214 -9.99 -0.52 -0.87
CA GLU A 214 -8.59 -0.07 -0.77
C GLU A 214 -7.94 0.10 -2.14
N SER A 215 -7.59 1.33 -2.46
CA SER A 215 -7.19 1.78 -3.79
C SER A 215 -5.86 2.52 -3.76
N LYS A 216 -5.13 2.45 -4.86
CA LYS A 216 -3.87 3.19 -5.06
C LYS A 216 -3.95 4.01 -6.32
N ILE A 217 -3.42 5.24 -6.26
CA ILE A 217 -3.45 6.20 -7.34
C ILE A 217 -2.04 6.52 -7.85
N VAL A 218 -1.92 6.71 -9.16
CA VAL A 218 -0.75 7.30 -9.83
C VAL A 218 -1.20 8.23 -10.95
N GLU A 219 -0.36 9.21 -11.31
CA GLU A 219 -0.50 10.02 -12.50
C GLU A 219 0.29 9.40 -13.66
N LEU A 220 -0.33 9.25 -14.83
CA LEU A 220 0.31 8.82 -16.06
C LEU A 220 0.96 10.02 -16.79
N ASN A 221 1.76 9.74 -17.81
CA ASN A 221 2.50 10.79 -18.52
C ASN A 221 1.63 11.75 -19.31
N ASP A 222 0.45 11.32 -19.72
CA ASP A 222 -0.56 12.18 -20.36
C ASP A 222 -1.33 13.07 -19.37
N GLY A 223 -1.04 12.98 -18.07
CA GLY A 223 -1.71 13.70 -16.99
C GLY A 223 -3.00 13.02 -16.50
N SER A 224 -3.38 11.89 -17.08
CA SER A 224 -4.52 11.12 -16.56
C SER A 224 -4.16 10.44 -15.22
N TRP A 225 -5.18 10.21 -14.40
CA TRP A 225 -5.04 9.47 -13.16
C TRP A 225 -5.48 8.04 -13.35
N LEU A 226 -4.62 7.10 -12.92
CA LEU A 226 -4.97 5.70 -12.81
C LEU A 226 -5.14 5.34 -11.34
N VAL A 227 -6.29 4.76 -11.01
CA VAL A 227 -6.56 4.15 -9.70
C VAL A 227 -6.73 2.65 -9.89
N ASN A 228 -5.96 1.85 -9.14
CA ASN A 228 -6.14 0.40 -9.08
C ASN A 228 -6.74 0.01 -7.74
N SER A 229 -7.87 -0.70 -7.78
CA SER A 229 -8.73 -0.97 -6.63
C SER A 229 -8.84 -2.44 -6.29
N ARG A 230 -8.85 -2.74 -5.00
CA ARG A 230 -9.47 -3.93 -4.44
C ARG A 230 -10.97 -3.86 -4.67
N VAL A 231 -11.58 -4.96 -5.09
CA VAL A 231 -13.03 -5.09 -5.17
C VAL A 231 -13.44 -6.39 -4.48
N ASN A 232 -14.19 -6.26 -3.40
CA ASN A 232 -14.57 -7.40 -2.58
C ASN A 232 -15.46 -8.39 -3.35
N ASN A 233 -15.24 -9.69 -3.15
CA ASN A 233 -16.03 -10.79 -3.73
C ASN A 233 -16.01 -10.84 -5.28
N LYS A 234 -15.03 -10.27 -5.94
CA LYS A 234 -14.88 -10.36 -7.41
C LYS A 234 -13.73 -11.27 -7.86
N GLY A 235 -12.79 -11.59 -6.98
CA GLY A 235 -11.64 -12.45 -7.29
C GLY A 235 -10.61 -11.81 -8.23
N ILE A 236 -10.79 -10.55 -8.60
CA ILE A 236 -9.91 -9.76 -9.46
C ILE A 236 -9.86 -8.31 -9.03
N ARG A 237 -8.84 -7.58 -9.48
CA ARG A 237 -8.71 -6.14 -9.29
C ARG A 237 -9.41 -5.36 -10.40
N TYR A 238 -9.62 -4.06 -10.18
CA TYR A 238 -10.19 -3.14 -11.16
C TYR A 238 -9.28 -1.92 -11.31
N SER A 239 -9.24 -1.40 -12.54
CA SER A 239 -8.58 -0.13 -12.86
C SER A 239 -9.61 0.92 -13.25
N HIS A 240 -9.37 2.15 -12.78
CA HIS A 240 -10.21 3.30 -13.03
C HIS A 240 -9.34 4.43 -13.58
N ILE A 241 -9.71 5.01 -14.72
CA ILE A 241 -8.95 6.07 -15.39
C ILE A 241 -9.79 7.33 -15.42
N SER A 242 -9.18 8.44 -15.00
CA SER A 242 -9.73 9.79 -15.13
C SER A 242 -8.81 10.65 -15.97
N LYS A 243 -9.33 11.22 -17.04
CA LYS A 243 -8.64 12.21 -17.91
C LYS A 243 -8.93 13.65 -17.53
N ASN A 244 -9.66 13.87 -16.45
CA ASN A 244 -10.15 15.18 -16.02
C ASN A 244 -10.03 15.37 -14.49
N GLN A 245 -8.97 14.83 -13.89
CA GLN A 245 -8.62 15.02 -12.48
C GLN A 245 -9.75 14.59 -11.51
N GLY A 246 -10.32 13.40 -11.74
CA GLY A 246 -11.32 12.82 -10.84
C GLY A 246 -12.75 13.36 -10.99
N LYS A 247 -13.04 14.14 -12.04
CA LYS A 247 -14.41 14.59 -12.35
C LYS A 247 -15.26 13.49 -12.97
N SER A 248 -14.64 12.51 -13.60
CA SER A 248 -15.29 11.28 -14.08
C SER A 248 -14.27 10.14 -14.20
N TRP A 249 -14.78 8.90 -14.18
CA TRP A 249 -13.96 7.69 -14.24
C TRP A 249 -14.46 6.72 -15.28
N THR A 250 -13.54 6.12 -16.04
CA THR A 250 -13.78 4.94 -16.85
C THR A 250 -13.24 3.74 -16.11
N THR A 251 -14.07 2.74 -15.84
CA THR A 251 -13.74 1.55 -15.04
C THR A 251 -13.62 0.33 -15.93
N ARG A 252 -12.58 -0.50 -15.69
CA ARG A 252 -12.43 -1.80 -16.34
C ARG A 252 -12.01 -2.88 -15.33
N PRO A 253 -12.50 -4.13 -15.49
CA PRO A 253 -11.98 -5.28 -14.75
C PRO A 253 -10.59 -5.66 -15.26
N GLU A 254 -9.70 -6.04 -14.35
CA GLU A 254 -8.37 -6.53 -14.67
C GLU A 254 -8.35 -8.07 -14.56
N ILE A 255 -8.80 -8.75 -15.62
CA ILE A 255 -9.02 -10.21 -15.60
C ILE A 255 -7.76 -11.02 -15.24
N ASN A 256 -6.58 -10.51 -15.57
CA ASN A 256 -5.30 -11.14 -15.27
C ASN A 256 -4.72 -10.76 -13.89
N LEU A 257 -5.33 -9.82 -13.19
CA LEU A 257 -4.94 -9.43 -11.83
C LEU A 257 -5.87 -10.10 -10.82
N ILE A 258 -5.72 -11.40 -10.63
CA ILE A 258 -6.49 -12.15 -9.62
C ILE A 258 -6.14 -11.65 -8.21
N ASP A 259 -7.15 -11.58 -7.32
CA ASP A 259 -7.00 -10.99 -5.99
C ASP A 259 -8.14 -11.48 -5.06
N PRO A 260 -7.85 -11.93 -3.84
CA PRO A 260 -8.88 -12.44 -2.91
C PRO A 260 -9.66 -11.34 -2.16
N GLY A 261 -9.50 -10.09 -2.55
CA GLY A 261 -9.93 -8.93 -1.76
C GLY A 261 -8.85 -8.55 -0.73
N CYS A 262 -7.66 -8.19 -1.23
CA CYS A 262 -6.51 -7.79 -0.42
C CYS A 262 -5.96 -6.43 -0.85
N ASN A 263 -5.43 -5.65 0.10
CA ASN A 263 -4.78 -4.39 -0.23
C ASN A 263 -3.47 -4.66 -1.01
N ALA A 264 -3.31 -3.95 -2.11
CA ALA A 264 -2.15 -4.03 -2.99
C ALA A 264 -1.29 -2.78 -2.90
N SER A 265 -0.15 -2.77 -3.56
CA SER A 265 0.66 -1.57 -3.75
C SER A 265 0.87 -1.31 -5.24
N LEU A 266 0.64 -0.07 -5.66
CA LEU A 266 0.90 0.44 -6.99
C LEU A 266 1.92 1.57 -6.89
N VAL A 267 3.00 1.49 -7.67
CA VAL A 267 3.99 2.57 -7.77
C VAL A 267 4.33 2.84 -9.23
N LYS A 268 4.53 4.11 -9.57
CA LYS A 268 5.15 4.51 -10.82
C LYS A 268 6.66 4.46 -10.61
N TYR A 269 7.37 3.72 -11.48
CA TYR A 269 8.81 3.59 -11.40
C TYR A 269 9.47 4.76 -12.14
N ASP A 270 10.06 5.67 -11.38
CA ASP A 270 10.65 6.92 -11.87
C ASP A 270 12.13 6.97 -11.50
N TYR A 271 12.96 6.14 -12.19
CA TYR A 271 14.39 6.05 -11.97
C TYR A 271 15.15 5.72 -13.26
N GLY A 272 16.33 6.30 -13.46
CA GLY A 272 17.22 6.04 -14.59
C GLY A 272 16.54 6.32 -15.94
N ASN A 273 16.61 5.38 -16.87
CA ASN A 273 16.00 5.50 -18.21
C ASN A 273 14.46 5.48 -18.21
N TYR A 274 13.83 5.23 -17.06
CA TYR A 274 12.38 5.19 -16.90
C TYR A 274 11.79 6.47 -16.29
N ILE A 275 12.63 7.50 -16.08
CA ILE A 275 12.14 8.83 -15.70
C ILE A 275 11.19 9.33 -16.80
N ASN A 276 10.01 9.81 -16.40
CA ASN A 276 8.92 10.21 -17.31
C ASN A 276 8.40 9.06 -18.21
N SER A 277 8.54 7.81 -17.80
CA SER A 277 7.87 6.67 -18.45
C SER A 277 6.57 6.32 -17.73
N ASP A 278 5.71 5.53 -18.36
CA ASP A 278 4.54 4.95 -17.74
C ASP A 278 4.78 3.51 -17.25
N LEU A 279 6.03 3.25 -16.79
CA LEU A 279 6.36 2.01 -16.11
C LEU A 279 5.72 1.99 -14.73
N LEU A 280 4.79 1.07 -14.56
CA LEU A 280 4.10 0.82 -13.29
C LEU A 280 4.49 -0.53 -12.72
N LEU A 281 4.56 -0.60 -11.40
CA LEU A 281 4.77 -1.83 -10.64
C LEU A 281 3.57 -2.06 -9.72
N LEU A 282 3.05 -3.28 -9.71
CA LEU A 282 1.94 -3.68 -8.85
C LEU A 282 2.34 -4.90 -8.03
N SER A 283 2.24 -4.83 -6.71
CA SER A 283 2.29 -6.01 -5.84
C SER A 283 0.90 -6.34 -5.34
N ASN A 284 0.49 -7.59 -5.46
CA ASN A 284 -0.78 -8.09 -4.95
C ASN A 284 -0.70 -9.59 -4.63
N ILE A 285 -1.76 -10.12 -4.04
CA ILE A 285 -1.93 -11.55 -3.81
C ILE A 285 -2.47 -12.20 -5.09
N ASN A 286 -1.76 -13.21 -5.59
CA ASN A 286 -2.08 -13.92 -6.84
C ASN A 286 -2.94 -15.17 -6.57
N ASN A 287 -4.04 -14.98 -5.87
CA ASN A 287 -5.00 -16.02 -5.52
C ASN A 287 -6.41 -15.42 -5.49
N GLN A 288 -7.44 -16.17 -5.82
CA GLN A 288 -8.81 -15.67 -5.87
C GLN A 288 -9.55 -15.73 -4.53
N SER A 289 -9.09 -16.57 -3.60
CA SER A 289 -9.84 -16.92 -2.39
C SER A 289 -9.03 -16.84 -1.11
N THR A 290 -7.72 -17.13 -1.15
CA THR A 290 -6.85 -17.15 0.03
C THR A 290 -5.77 -16.07 -0.06
N ARG A 291 -5.31 -15.60 1.09
CA ARG A 291 -4.21 -14.63 1.18
C ARG A 291 -2.87 -15.37 1.19
N GLU A 292 -2.51 -15.86 0.00
CA GLU A 292 -1.29 -16.61 -0.29
C GLU A 292 -0.72 -16.18 -1.63
N GLU A 293 0.58 -16.38 -1.82
CA GLU A 293 1.30 -16.08 -3.05
C GLU A 293 1.31 -14.58 -3.39
N ILE A 294 2.19 -13.83 -2.72
CA ILE A 294 2.44 -12.44 -3.09
C ILE A 294 3.35 -12.38 -4.31
N VAL A 295 2.91 -11.59 -5.30
CA VAL A 295 3.61 -11.41 -6.58
C VAL A 295 3.87 -9.94 -6.87
N ILE A 296 4.75 -9.69 -7.82
CA ILE A 296 4.91 -8.40 -8.48
C ILE A 296 4.72 -8.56 -9.98
N ARG A 297 4.05 -7.58 -10.57
CA ARG A 297 3.89 -7.40 -12.01
C ARG A 297 4.36 -6.01 -12.40
N HIS A 298 4.76 -5.86 -13.66
CA HIS A 298 5.04 -4.56 -14.25
C HIS A 298 4.15 -4.30 -15.46
N SER A 299 3.93 -3.02 -15.75
CA SER A 299 3.27 -2.55 -16.97
C SER A 299 4.14 -1.49 -17.61
N LEU A 300 4.40 -1.59 -18.91
CA LEU A 300 5.17 -0.63 -19.70
C LEU A 300 4.29 0.44 -20.37
N ASN A 301 2.98 0.30 -20.26
CA ASN A 301 1.98 1.11 -20.97
C ASN A 301 0.90 1.69 -20.04
N GLY A 302 1.30 2.14 -18.85
CA GLY A 302 0.39 2.84 -17.95
C GLY A 302 -0.74 1.96 -17.38
N GLY A 303 -0.50 0.66 -17.25
CA GLY A 303 -1.47 -0.27 -16.68
C GLY A 303 -2.48 -0.82 -17.69
N GLU A 304 -2.31 -0.58 -19.00
CA GLU A 304 -3.19 -1.18 -20.01
C GLU A 304 -2.99 -2.69 -20.11
N THR A 305 -1.75 -3.14 -20.00
CA THR A 305 -1.39 -4.56 -19.89
C THR A 305 -0.38 -4.78 -18.78
N TRP A 306 -0.42 -5.96 -18.18
CA TRP A 306 0.46 -6.37 -17.09
C TRP A 306 1.27 -7.61 -17.48
N SER A 307 2.52 -7.68 -17.03
CA SER A 307 3.38 -8.85 -17.19
C SER A 307 2.82 -10.08 -16.50
N GLU A 308 3.38 -11.25 -16.82
CA GLU A 308 3.22 -12.43 -15.97
C GLU A 308 3.68 -12.15 -14.54
N PRO A 309 3.09 -12.82 -13.53
CA PRO A 309 3.43 -12.59 -12.13
C PRO A 309 4.84 -13.11 -11.82
N ARG A 310 5.63 -12.27 -11.13
CA ARG A 310 6.89 -12.71 -10.50
C ARG A 310 6.63 -13.00 -9.04
N ILE A 311 6.76 -14.27 -8.65
CA ILE A 311 6.51 -14.70 -7.26
C ILE A 311 7.62 -14.15 -6.35
N ILE A 312 7.21 -13.45 -5.29
CA ILE A 312 8.08 -13.01 -4.19
C ILE A 312 8.08 -14.05 -3.08
N TYR A 313 6.88 -14.50 -2.69
CA TYR A 313 6.71 -15.51 -1.65
C TYR A 313 5.42 -16.29 -1.88
N ALA A 314 5.53 -17.63 -1.96
CA ALA A 314 4.40 -18.51 -2.29
C ALA A 314 3.51 -18.87 -1.09
N GLY A 315 3.97 -18.60 0.16
CA GLY A 315 3.20 -18.94 1.36
C GLY A 315 2.19 -17.85 1.75
N SER A 316 1.65 -17.96 2.97
CA SER A 316 0.70 -17.01 3.53
C SER A 316 1.27 -15.59 3.54
N ALA A 317 0.65 -14.69 2.80
CA ALA A 317 0.98 -13.28 2.66
C ALA A 317 -0.29 -12.46 2.48
N ALA A 318 -0.23 -11.16 2.83
CA ALA A 318 -1.41 -10.31 2.71
C ALA A 318 -1.04 -8.89 2.21
N TYR A 319 -1.32 -7.86 2.99
CA TYR A 319 -1.10 -6.47 2.60
C TYR A 319 0.35 -6.17 2.28
N SER A 320 0.57 -5.29 1.32
CA SER A 320 1.90 -4.90 0.88
C SER A 320 2.01 -3.42 0.57
N SER A 321 3.23 -2.90 0.67
CA SER A 321 3.58 -1.54 0.26
C SER A 321 4.97 -1.53 -0.37
N MET A 322 5.12 -0.84 -1.51
CA MET A 322 6.37 -0.73 -2.25
C MET A 322 6.93 0.69 -2.20
N THR A 323 8.24 0.77 -2.34
CA THR A 323 8.96 2.04 -2.57
C THR A 323 10.09 1.82 -3.58
N VAL A 324 10.48 2.88 -4.31
CA VAL A 324 11.68 2.87 -5.13
C VAL A 324 12.82 3.47 -4.32
N LEU A 325 13.93 2.76 -4.20
CA LEU A 325 15.11 3.19 -3.46
C LEU A 325 15.96 4.15 -4.31
N ASN A 326 16.83 4.92 -3.67
CA ASN A 326 17.68 5.91 -4.37
C ASN A 326 18.71 5.30 -5.34
N ASN A 327 18.95 3.99 -5.25
CA ASN A 327 19.78 3.24 -6.20
C ASN A 327 18.94 2.57 -7.32
N GLY A 328 17.62 2.79 -7.35
CA GLY A 328 16.69 2.20 -8.33
C GLY A 328 16.21 0.80 -8.01
N GLU A 329 16.65 0.19 -6.92
CA GLU A 329 16.03 -1.06 -6.46
C GLU A 329 14.59 -0.81 -5.95
N ILE A 330 13.78 -1.82 -5.98
CA ILE A 330 12.40 -1.80 -5.49
C ILE A 330 12.38 -2.46 -4.13
N GLY A 331 11.98 -1.70 -3.10
CA GLY A 331 11.73 -2.21 -1.77
C GLY A 331 10.27 -2.60 -1.59
N LEU A 332 10.02 -3.75 -1.00
CA LEU A 332 8.69 -4.28 -0.69
C LEU A 332 8.61 -4.65 0.78
N LEU A 333 7.65 -4.07 1.48
CA LEU A 333 7.25 -4.45 2.84
C LEU A 333 5.89 -5.15 2.76
N PHE A 334 5.76 -6.34 3.35
CA PHE A 334 4.51 -7.10 3.30
C PHE A 334 4.26 -7.95 4.54
N GLU A 335 2.98 -8.21 4.82
CA GLU A 335 2.54 -9.14 5.86
C GLU A 335 2.80 -10.58 5.45
N ARG A 336 3.33 -11.38 6.38
CA ARG A 336 3.75 -12.75 6.13
C ARG A 336 3.36 -13.69 7.28
N ASP A 337 3.27 -15.00 6.95
CA ASP A 337 3.12 -16.10 7.90
C ASP A 337 1.91 -15.89 8.85
N ASN A 338 0.71 -15.74 8.27
CA ASN A 338 -0.55 -15.50 8.98
C ASN A 338 -0.48 -14.27 9.92
N TYR A 339 0.03 -13.17 9.38
CA TYR A 339 0.18 -11.88 10.08
C TYR A 339 1.12 -11.89 11.29
N SER A 340 1.97 -12.92 11.43
CA SER A 340 2.92 -12.99 12.54
C SER A 340 4.06 -11.98 12.43
N LYS A 341 4.34 -11.52 11.20
CA LYS A 341 5.41 -10.55 10.92
C LYS A 341 5.16 -9.74 9.65
N ASN A 342 5.81 -8.57 9.60
CA ASN A 342 6.02 -7.79 8.38
C ASN A 342 7.49 -7.91 8.00
N VAL A 343 7.75 -8.29 6.75
CA VAL A 343 9.09 -8.49 6.22
C VAL A 343 9.37 -7.55 5.07
N PHE A 344 10.62 -7.10 4.99
CA PHE A 344 11.14 -6.30 3.90
C PHE A 344 12.00 -7.18 2.99
N THR A 345 11.87 -6.96 1.69
CA THR A 345 12.80 -7.47 0.67
C THR A 345 13.05 -6.40 -0.37
N LYS A 346 14.16 -6.52 -1.11
CA LYS A 346 14.43 -5.65 -2.25
C LYS A 346 14.99 -6.43 -3.43
N PHE A 347 14.76 -5.90 -4.63
CA PHE A 347 15.20 -6.48 -5.89
C PHE A 347 15.39 -5.39 -6.95
N SER A 348 16.19 -5.67 -7.97
CA SER A 348 16.38 -4.77 -9.09
C SER A 348 15.23 -4.88 -10.11
N LEU A 349 15.02 -3.82 -10.89
CA LEU A 349 14.10 -3.87 -12.03
C LEU A 349 14.52 -4.93 -13.04
N HIS A 350 15.83 -5.12 -13.25
CA HIS A 350 16.38 -6.18 -14.11
C HIS A 350 15.93 -7.57 -13.64
N TRP A 351 16.02 -7.84 -12.32
CA TRP A 351 15.54 -9.11 -11.76
C TRP A 351 14.04 -9.29 -12.00
N LEU A 352 13.24 -8.25 -11.90
CA LEU A 352 11.78 -8.31 -12.11
C LEU A 352 11.42 -8.61 -13.58
N MET A 353 12.13 -8.00 -14.55
CA MET A 353 11.77 -8.05 -15.97
C MET A 353 12.37 -9.23 -16.72
N ASN A 354 13.46 -9.82 -16.23
CA ASN A 354 14.13 -10.93 -16.88
C ASN A 354 13.91 -12.22 -16.07
N ASN A 355 13.31 -13.21 -16.73
CA ASN A 355 13.12 -14.55 -16.19
C ASN A 355 14.40 -15.38 -16.32
#